data_84d9459b580a6a0ca059c94c4fa34ab1
#
_entry.id   84d9459b580a6a0ca059c94c4fa34ab1
#
_cell.length_a   1.000
_cell.length_b   1.000
_cell.length_c   1.000
_cell.angle_alpha   90.00
_cell.angle_beta   90.00
_cell.angle_gamma   90.00
#
_symmetry.space_group_name_H-M   'P 1'
#
loop_
_entity.id
_entity.type
_entity.pdbx_description
1 polymer ?
#
loop_
_entity_poly.entity_id
_entity_poly.type
_entity_poly.pdbx_seq_one_letter_code
_entity_poly.pdbx_strand_id
1 'polypeptide(L)'
;MNNYKNRSVRHPGVGRFLLAATVLALLAVSCRQQQPVQLVGEAQGTYYSILYYDAQQRDLQPQIDSLLDAFDLSASLWVDSSLLRRINANLTDSLDNILHTLLSHSSFVEEYTGGAFNCRVGRLVQAWGFSFKERSEPDSAALAAMLQAVNDTFSFDSLRVHKSPATEFDFNAIAQGYSVDLLARMFDSLGIESYLINVGGEVIAHGKKANGKPWAVGIERPAENRYSAPDVEISIPLVDRSVVTSGSYRKYYEKDGVKYSHTIDPATGRPVTHSLLSVSVVEDECWLADAMATAYMVMGLERAKAFIAAHPEGPGTDAVFFIYDSCGTMKSYATPAFKQLIKN
;
A
#
# COMPACT_ATOMS: atom_id res chain seq x y z
N MET A 1 57.85 -16.11 -78.09
CA MET A 1 56.71 -15.15 -77.81
C MET A 1 55.67 -15.91 -77.12
N ASN A 2 55.59 -15.85 -75.77
CA ASN A 2 54.60 -16.52 -74.95
C ASN A 2 53.94 -15.48 -74.04
N ASN A 3 52.67 -15.26 -74.29
CA ASN A 3 51.76 -14.43 -73.48
C ASN A 3 51.30 -15.21 -72.26
N TYR A 4 51.68 -14.84 -71.07
CA TYR A 4 51.08 -15.28 -69.83
C TYR A 4 49.93 -14.30 -69.42
N LYS A 5 48.70 -14.73 -69.47
CA LYS A 5 47.54 -14.04 -68.91
C LYS A 5 47.47 -14.35 -67.41
N ASN A 6 47.66 -13.33 -66.57
CA ASN A 6 47.40 -13.35 -65.15
C ASN A 6 45.87 -13.39 -64.90
N ARG A 7 45.32 -14.51 -64.38
CA ARG A 7 43.93 -14.60 -63.82
C ARG A 7 43.98 -14.32 -62.37
N SER A 8 43.46 -13.17 -61.97
CA SER A 8 43.18 -12.88 -60.58
C SER A 8 41.97 -13.67 -60.12
N VAL A 9 42.17 -14.58 -59.19
CA VAL A 9 41.08 -15.30 -58.48
C VAL A 9 40.53 -14.36 -57.40
N ARG A 10 39.34 -13.83 -57.64
CA ARG A 10 38.56 -13.14 -56.59
C ARG A 10 37.87 -14.19 -55.74
N HIS A 11 38.21 -14.29 -54.45
CA HIS A 11 37.47 -15.08 -53.47
C HIS A 11 36.28 -14.27 -52.94
N PRO A 12 35.01 -14.58 -53.27
CA PRO A 12 33.82 -13.83 -52.80
C PRO A 12 33.19 -14.46 -51.58
N GLY A 13 33.93 -14.81 -50.55
CA GLY A 13 33.35 -15.56 -49.42
C GLY A 13 33.59 -14.90 -48.06
N VAL A 14 34.72 -14.26 -47.87
CA VAL A 14 35.15 -13.85 -46.53
C VAL A 14 34.34 -12.64 -45.94
N GLY A 15 33.98 -11.68 -46.81
CA GLY A 15 33.23 -10.50 -46.38
C GLY A 15 31.77 -10.79 -45.92
N ARG A 16 31.12 -11.78 -46.55
CA ARG A 16 29.75 -12.18 -46.19
C ARG A 16 29.70 -12.98 -44.90
N PHE A 17 30.71 -13.79 -44.59
CA PHE A 17 30.79 -14.51 -43.29
C PHE A 17 31.10 -13.58 -42.13
N LEU A 18 31.95 -12.56 -42.31
CA LEU A 18 32.25 -11.57 -41.29
C LEU A 18 31.01 -10.71 -40.96
N LEU A 19 30.25 -10.28 -41.96
CA LEU A 19 29.00 -9.51 -41.72
C LEU A 19 27.94 -10.33 -41.00
N ALA A 20 27.75 -11.60 -41.37
CA ALA A 20 26.80 -12.50 -40.72
C ALA A 20 27.24 -12.81 -39.28
N ALA A 21 28.50 -13.01 -39.00
CA ALA A 21 29.03 -13.23 -37.65
C ALA A 21 28.88 -11.99 -36.75
N THR A 22 29.06 -10.77 -37.31
CA THR A 22 28.88 -9.51 -36.56
C THR A 22 27.40 -9.27 -36.25
N VAL A 23 26.49 -9.57 -37.18
CA VAL A 23 25.02 -9.45 -36.95
C VAL A 23 24.58 -10.49 -35.94
N LEU A 24 25.08 -11.74 -35.98
CA LEU A 24 24.77 -12.77 -34.98
C LEU A 24 25.32 -12.40 -33.59
N ALA A 25 26.51 -11.80 -33.50
CA ALA A 25 27.11 -11.33 -32.26
C ALA A 25 26.30 -10.16 -31.66
N LEU A 26 25.81 -9.24 -32.49
CA LEU A 26 24.94 -8.13 -32.06
C LEU A 26 23.55 -8.64 -31.59
N LEU A 27 23.00 -9.70 -32.22
CA LEU A 27 21.75 -10.32 -31.78
C LEU A 27 21.93 -11.14 -30.49
N ALA A 28 23.11 -11.73 -30.25
CA ALA A 28 23.38 -12.46 -29.01
C ALA A 28 23.56 -11.56 -27.79
N VAL A 29 23.99 -10.31 -27.98
CA VAL A 29 24.06 -9.31 -26.89
C VAL A 29 22.66 -8.79 -26.50
N SER A 30 21.66 -8.87 -27.41
CA SER A 30 20.29 -8.35 -27.18
C SER A 30 19.40 -9.26 -26.34
N CYS A 31 19.83 -10.47 -25.96
CA CYS A 31 18.99 -11.44 -25.20
C CYS A 31 19.47 -11.67 -23.76
N ARG A 32 20.28 -10.81 -23.17
CA ARG A 32 20.52 -10.90 -21.74
C ARG A 32 19.30 -10.31 -21.02
N GLN A 33 18.39 -11.19 -20.58
CA GLN A 33 17.26 -10.81 -19.76
C GLN A 33 17.77 -10.00 -18.56
N GLN A 34 17.39 -8.73 -18.49
CA GLN A 34 17.80 -7.86 -17.40
C GLN A 34 17.34 -8.46 -16.07
N GLN A 35 18.25 -8.64 -15.13
CA GLN A 35 17.89 -9.09 -13.79
C GLN A 35 17.37 -7.90 -13.00
N PRO A 36 16.32 -8.07 -12.18
CA PRO A 36 15.88 -6.99 -11.30
C PRO A 36 16.90 -6.76 -10.20
N VAL A 37 17.05 -5.50 -9.78
CA VAL A 37 17.63 -5.16 -8.49
C VAL A 37 16.60 -5.47 -7.42
N GLN A 38 17.01 -6.12 -6.33
CA GLN A 38 16.18 -6.40 -5.17
C GLN A 38 16.76 -5.73 -3.94
N LEU A 39 15.96 -4.92 -3.28
CA LEU A 39 16.29 -4.27 -2.02
C LEU A 39 15.29 -4.69 -0.95
N VAL A 40 15.78 -4.88 0.26
CA VAL A 40 14.98 -5.18 1.45
C VAL A 40 15.51 -4.38 2.62
N GLY A 41 14.62 -3.90 3.47
CA GLY A 41 14.97 -3.17 4.67
C GLY A 41 13.82 -3.10 5.66
N GLU A 42 14.02 -2.39 6.75
CA GLU A 42 13.02 -2.18 7.79
C GLU A 42 12.60 -0.71 7.78
N ALA A 43 11.30 -0.45 7.85
CA ALA A 43 10.72 0.88 7.97
C ALA A 43 9.32 0.82 8.58
N GLN A 44 8.85 1.88 9.22
CA GLN A 44 7.48 2.03 9.72
C GLN A 44 7.02 0.88 10.64
N GLY A 45 7.96 0.29 11.39
CA GLY A 45 7.68 -0.86 12.27
C GLY A 45 7.41 -2.18 11.55
N THR A 46 7.76 -2.26 10.28
CA THR A 46 7.65 -3.44 9.42
C THR A 46 8.86 -3.54 8.49
N TYR A 47 8.77 -4.29 7.40
CA TYR A 47 9.81 -4.40 6.38
C TYR A 47 9.31 -3.87 5.03
N TYR A 48 10.25 -3.46 4.18
CA TYR A 48 10.00 -3.25 2.77
C TYR A 48 10.74 -4.26 1.89
N SER A 49 10.17 -4.53 0.73
CA SER A 49 10.80 -5.32 -0.34
C SER A 49 10.51 -4.66 -1.68
N ILE A 50 11.55 -4.27 -2.38
CA ILE A 50 11.44 -3.53 -3.63
C ILE A 50 12.22 -4.27 -4.72
N LEU A 51 11.56 -4.51 -5.85
CA LEU A 51 12.13 -5.07 -7.06
C LEU A 51 12.00 -4.05 -8.18
N TYR A 52 13.08 -3.78 -8.91
CA TYR A 52 13.04 -2.87 -10.06
C TYR A 52 14.04 -3.23 -11.13
N TYR A 53 13.76 -2.81 -12.36
CA TYR A 53 14.67 -2.96 -13.49
C TYR A 53 15.33 -1.62 -13.80
N ASP A 54 16.63 -1.55 -13.60
CA ASP A 54 17.44 -0.38 -13.91
C ASP A 54 18.64 -0.80 -14.78
N ALA A 55 18.77 -0.18 -15.96
CA ALA A 55 19.87 -0.47 -16.86
C ALA A 55 21.26 -0.17 -16.25
N GLN A 56 21.30 0.75 -15.30
CA GLN A 56 22.52 1.15 -14.59
C GLN A 56 22.77 0.31 -13.32
N GLN A 57 21.83 -0.55 -12.91
CA GLN A 57 21.90 -1.35 -11.70
C GLN A 57 22.23 -0.50 -10.46
N ARG A 58 21.65 0.71 -10.37
CA ARG A 58 21.86 1.62 -9.24
C ARG A 58 21.34 0.99 -7.96
N ASP A 59 22.09 1.14 -6.88
CA ASP A 59 21.60 0.87 -5.53
C ASP A 59 20.84 2.12 -5.03
N LEU A 60 19.54 2.01 -4.89
CA LEU A 60 18.67 3.09 -4.43
C LEU A 60 18.32 2.97 -2.94
N GLN A 61 18.92 2.03 -2.19
CA GLN A 61 18.61 1.82 -0.78
C GLN A 61 18.80 3.09 0.06
N PRO A 62 19.89 3.88 -0.07
CA PRO A 62 20.05 5.10 0.72
C PRO A 62 18.94 6.14 0.48
N GLN A 63 18.44 6.26 -0.76
CA GLN A 63 17.35 7.18 -1.09
C GLN A 63 16.00 6.70 -0.53
N ILE A 64 15.75 5.38 -0.59
CA ILE A 64 14.57 4.75 -0.01
C ILE A 64 14.55 4.97 1.49
N ASP A 65 15.62 4.62 2.20
CA ASP A 65 15.73 4.74 3.64
C ASP A 65 15.56 6.22 4.06
N SER A 66 16.24 7.15 3.38
CA SER A 66 16.11 8.58 3.67
C SER A 66 14.68 9.12 3.48
N LEU A 67 13.95 8.65 2.46
CA LEU A 67 12.57 9.05 2.24
C LEU A 67 11.65 8.52 3.34
N LEU A 68 11.79 7.25 3.73
CA LEU A 68 10.99 6.61 4.76
C LEU A 68 11.29 7.18 6.15
N ASP A 69 12.56 7.48 6.45
CA ASP A 69 12.95 8.18 7.68
C ASP A 69 12.34 9.59 7.77
N ALA A 70 12.37 10.35 6.66
CA ALA A 70 11.76 11.66 6.60
C ALA A 70 10.22 11.59 6.76
N PHE A 71 9.59 10.56 6.18
CA PHE A 71 8.18 10.28 6.37
C PHE A 71 7.84 10.01 7.84
N ASP A 72 8.64 9.18 8.51
CA ASP A 72 8.43 8.84 9.92
C ASP A 72 8.64 10.04 10.84
N LEU A 73 9.60 10.93 10.56
CA LEU A 73 9.77 12.19 11.28
C LEU A 73 8.58 13.15 11.13
N SER A 74 7.82 13.02 10.05
CA SER A 74 6.58 13.77 9.84
C SER A 74 5.37 13.06 10.47
N ALA A 75 5.05 11.84 10.07
CA ALA A 75 3.73 11.23 10.24
C ALA A 75 3.67 10.06 11.25
N SER A 76 4.78 9.62 11.81
CA SER A 76 4.80 8.48 12.73
C SER A 76 4.22 8.83 14.11
N LEU A 77 3.40 7.93 14.65
CA LEU A 77 2.98 7.97 16.08
C LEU A 77 4.02 7.31 17.00
N TRP A 78 5.01 6.61 16.46
CA TRP A 78 6.01 5.83 17.21
C TRP A 78 7.32 6.59 17.39
N VAL A 79 7.60 7.58 16.55
CA VAL A 79 8.77 8.47 16.66
C VAL A 79 8.42 9.65 17.57
N ASP A 80 9.07 9.75 18.73
CA ASP A 80 8.76 10.76 19.76
C ASP A 80 8.87 12.21 19.27
N SER A 81 9.79 12.47 18.36
CA SER A 81 10.06 13.80 17.81
C SER A 81 9.24 14.12 16.55
N SER A 82 8.36 13.22 16.09
CA SER A 82 7.60 13.43 14.86
C SER A 82 6.71 14.66 14.94
N LEU A 83 6.47 15.27 13.78
CA LEU A 83 5.61 16.45 13.69
C LEU A 83 4.17 16.12 14.10
N LEU A 84 3.65 14.95 13.70
CA LEU A 84 2.32 14.46 14.08
C LEU A 84 2.16 14.36 15.61
N ARG A 85 3.13 13.79 16.32
CA ARG A 85 3.06 13.71 17.79
C ARG A 85 3.08 15.07 18.45
N ARG A 86 3.84 16.01 17.92
CA ARG A 86 3.87 17.39 18.41
C ARG A 86 2.55 18.11 18.18
N ILE A 87 1.89 17.88 17.03
CA ILE A 87 0.55 18.39 16.74
C ILE A 87 -0.48 17.77 17.69
N ASN A 88 -0.44 16.46 17.90
CA ASN A 88 -1.36 15.76 18.80
C ASN A 88 -1.17 16.21 20.26
N ALA A 89 0.05 16.51 20.66
CA ALA A 89 0.35 17.07 21.98
C ALA A 89 0.05 18.59 22.11
N ASN A 90 -0.47 19.24 21.07
CA ASN A 90 -0.72 20.68 20.98
C ASN A 90 0.54 21.56 21.22
N LEU A 91 1.71 21.06 20.85
CA LEU A 91 2.99 21.76 20.94
C LEU A 91 3.28 22.61 19.69
N THR A 92 2.59 22.33 18.59
CA THR A 92 2.65 23.06 17.32
C THR A 92 1.36 22.86 16.53
N ASP A 93 1.07 23.78 15.65
CA ASP A 93 0.01 23.70 14.64
C ASP A 93 0.57 23.67 13.21
N SER A 94 1.91 23.69 13.07
CA SER A 94 2.57 23.74 11.75
C SER A 94 2.42 22.43 11.01
N LEU A 95 2.23 22.53 9.69
CA LEU A 95 2.18 21.40 8.78
C LEU A 95 3.40 21.41 7.84
N ASP A 96 3.87 20.21 7.50
CA ASP A 96 4.69 19.97 6.33
C ASP A 96 3.84 19.42 5.18
N ASN A 97 4.46 19.20 4.03
CA ASN A 97 3.75 18.70 2.84
C ASN A 97 3.17 17.29 3.05
N ILE A 98 3.82 16.44 3.85
CA ILE A 98 3.36 15.07 4.13
C ILE A 98 2.06 15.12 4.93
N LEU A 99 2.05 15.83 6.05
CA LEU A 99 0.85 15.94 6.90
C LEU A 99 -0.27 16.73 6.22
N HIS A 100 0.05 17.77 5.46
CA HIS A 100 -0.95 18.48 4.66
C HIS A 100 -1.65 17.55 3.67
N THR A 101 -0.89 16.69 2.95
CA THR A 101 -1.44 15.73 2.01
C THR A 101 -2.25 14.65 2.73
N LEU A 102 -1.75 14.10 3.84
CA LEU A 102 -2.48 13.11 4.64
C LEU A 102 -3.80 13.66 5.17
N LEU A 103 -3.85 14.91 5.64
CA LEU A 103 -5.09 15.57 6.05
C LEU A 103 -6.06 15.76 4.88
N SER A 104 -5.55 16.17 3.70
CA SER A 104 -6.36 16.36 2.50
C SER A 104 -6.98 15.04 2.04
N HIS A 105 -6.17 13.99 1.91
CA HIS A 105 -6.64 12.64 1.54
C HIS A 105 -7.60 12.06 2.57
N SER A 106 -7.30 12.22 3.87
CA SER A 106 -8.18 11.75 4.95
C SER A 106 -9.54 12.44 4.94
N SER A 107 -9.57 13.77 4.72
CA SER A 107 -10.81 14.52 4.62
C SER A 107 -11.66 14.08 3.43
N PHE A 108 -11.02 13.82 2.29
CA PHE A 108 -11.70 13.30 1.10
C PHE A 108 -12.34 11.92 1.38
N VAL A 109 -11.58 10.97 1.94
CA VAL A 109 -12.10 9.62 2.20
C VAL A 109 -13.14 9.62 3.31
N GLU A 110 -12.98 10.47 4.34
CA GLU A 110 -13.99 10.63 5.39
C GLU A 110 -15.33 11.08 4.81
N GLU A 111 -15.35 12.14 4.00
CA GLU A 111 -16.54 12.64 3.34
C GLU A 111 -17.15 11.58 2.41
N TYR A 112 -16.32 10.97 1.55
CA TYR A 112 -16.73 9.98 0.57
C TYR A 112 -17.35 8.73 1.22
N THR A 113 -16.81 8.26 2.35
CA THR A 113 -17.27 7.05 3.05
C THR A 113 -18.34 7.32 4.10
N GLY A 114 -18.78 8.58 4.25
CA GLY A 114 -19.76 8.99 5.28
C GLY A 114 -19.23 8.73 6.69
N GLY A 115 -17.92 8.94 6.91
CA GLY A 115 -17.27 8.81 8.21
C GLY A 115 -16.87 7.38 8.60
N ALA A 116 -16.98 6.39 7.72
CA ALA A 116 -16.46 5.05 7.99
C ALA A 116 -14.91 5.05 8.07
N PHE A 117 -14.24 5.88 7.30
CA PHE A 117 -12.86 6.27 7.52
C PHE A 117 -12.83 7.59 8.31
N ASN A 118 -11.95 7.70 9.32
CA ASN A 118 -11.78 8.93 10.07
C ASN A 118 -10.40 8.98 10.73
N CYS A 119 -9.60 9.99 10.39
CA CYS A 119 -8.25 10.14 10.95
C CYS A 119 -8.23 10.73 12.39
N ARG A 120 -9.36 11.15 12.97
CA ARG A 120 -9.44 11.68 14.34
C ARG A 120 -9.63 10.62 15.42
N VAL A 121 -9.46 9.36 15.07
CA VAL A 121 -9.65 8.22 15.98
C VAL A 121 -8.48 7.97 16.95
N GLY A 122 -7.43 8.80 16.94
CA GLY A 122 -6.19 8.56 17.67
C GLY A 122 -6.39 8.23 19.15
N ARG A 123 -7.23 8.98 19.87
CA ARG A 123 -7.55 8.69 21.28
C ARG A 123 -8.26 7.36 21.48
N LEU A 124 -9.16 7.00 20.58
CA LEU A 124 -9.86 5.72 20.62
C LEU A 124 -8.89 4.55 20.41
N VAL A 125 -8.05 4.62 19.37
CA VAL A 125 -7.04 3.60 19.08
C VAL A 125 -6.10 3.38 20.27
N GLN A 126 -5.68 4.47 20.92
CA GLN A 126 -4.84 4.42 22.13
C GLN A 126 -5.59 3.78 23.32
N ALA A 127 -6.84 4.19 23.59
CA ALA A 127 -7.63 3.68 24.71
C ALA A 127 -7.88 2.18 24.59
N TRP A 128 -8.11 1.69 23.37
CA TRP A 128 -8.28 0.25 23.14
C TRP A 128 -6.97 -0.54 23.09
N GLY A 129 -5.79 0.10 23.25
CA GLY A 129 -4.49 -0.55 23.34
C GLY A 129 -3.90 -1.00 22.00
N PHE A 130 -4.31 -0.37 20.90
CA PHE A 130 -3.77 -0.64 19.56
C PHE A 130 -2.69 0.34 19.10
N SER A 131 -2.15 1.14 20.03
CA SER A 131 -1.09 2.11 19.83
C SER A 131 0.05 1.88 20.84
N PHE A 132 0.90 2.88 21.07
CA PHE A 132 2.03 2.86 22.00
C PHE A 132 1.64 2.96 23.48
N LYS A 133 0.35 3.18 23.79
CA LYS A 133 -0.17 3.23 25.18
C LYS A 133 -0.78 1.88 25.58
N GLU A 134 -0.68 1.60 26.88
CA GLU A 134 -1.37 0.45 27.46
C GLU A 134 -2.90 0.61 27.35
N ARG A 135 -3.58 -0.51 27.20
CA ARG A 135 -5.02 -0.57 27.11
C ARG A 135 -5.67 -0.06 28.40
N SER A 136 -6.62 0.84 28.27
CA SER A 136 -7.35 1.42 29.40
C SER A 136 -8.85 1.10 29.45
N GLU A 137 -9.42 0.48 28.42
CA GLU A 137 -10.86 0.18 28.27
C GLU A 137 -11.76 1.32 28.81
N PRO A 138 -12.11 2.30 27.98
CA PRO A 138 -12.76 3.53 28.45
C PRO A 138 -14.15 3.22 29.04
N ASP A 139 -14.48 3.83 30.16
CA ASP A 139 -15.86 3.85 30.66
C ASP A 139 -16.77 4.68 29.73
N SER A 140 -18.08 4.66 30.00
CA SER A 140 -19.05 5.32 29.12
C SER A 140 -18.84 6.84 29.01
N ALA A 141 -18.37 7.50 30.06
CA ALA A 141 -18.11 8.94 30.05
C ALA A 141 -16.85 9.29 29.25
N ALA A 142 -15.78 8.53 29.47
CA ALA A 142 -14.53 8.67 28.71
C ALA A 142 -14.76 8.38 27.22
N LEU A 143 -15.53 7.33 26.89
CA LEU A 143 -15.87 7.00 25.50
C LEU A 143 -16.68 8.11 24.84
N ALA A 144 -17.67 8.70 25.54
CA ALA A 144 -18.46 9.82 25.03
C ALA A 144 -17.58 11.05 24.74
N ALA A 145 -16.64 11.39 25.64
CA ALA A 145 -15.70 12.49 25.43
C ALA A 145 -14.75 12.24 24.23
N MET A 146 -14.28 11.01 24.04
CA MET A 146 -13.46 10.64 22.88
C MET A 146 -14.26 10.72 21.57
N LEU A 147 -15.52 10.24 21.56
CA LEU A 147 -16.40 10.35 20.40
C LEU A 147 -16.71 11.81 20.06
N GLN A 148 -16.85 12.68 21.05
CA GLN A 148 -16.98 14.12 20.79
C GLN A 148 -15.74 14.64 20.07
N ALA A 149 -14.53 14.27 20.51
CA ALA A 149 -13.27 14.69 19.87
C ALA A 149 -13.10 14.16 18.43
N VAL A 150 -13.65 12.95 18.13
CA VAL A 150 -13.70 12.42 16.76
C VAL A 150 -14.65 13.25 15.88
N ASN A 151 -15.75 13.76 16.44
CA ASN A 151 -16.74 14.57 15.73
C ASN A 151 -16.43 16.06 15.71
N ASP A 152 -15.42 16.52 16.46
CA ASP A 152 -14.99 17.92 16.43
C ASP A 152 -14.53 18.31 15.02
N THR A 153 -14.90 19.49 14.59
CA THR A 153 -14.44 20.04 13.32
C THR A 153 -12.98 20.45 13.43
N PHE A 154 -12.25 20.31 12.33
CA PHE A 154 -10.93 20.88 12.15
C PHE A 154 -10.84 21.56 10.77
N SER A 155 -9.86 22.44 10.62
CA SER A 155 -9.55 23.05 9.34
C SER A 155 -8.03 23.16 9.19
N PHE A 156 -7.56 23.29 7.98
CA PHE A 156 -6.14 23.46 7.70
C PHE A 156 -5.92 24.27 6.42
N ASP A 157 -4.79 24.89 6.34
CA ASP A 157 -4.23 25.50 5.15
C ASP A 157 -2.88 24.85 4.80
N SER A 158 -2.13 25.41 3.88
CA SER A 158 -0.83 24.86 3.47
C SER A 158 0.24 24.83 4.56
N LEU A 159 0.04 25.55 5.66
CA LEU A 159 1.06 25.75 6.70
C LEU A 159 0.60 25.30 8.08
N ARG A 160 -0.70 25.30 8.36
CA ARG A 160 -1.21 25.12 9.73
C ARG A 160 -2.49 24.29 9.77
N VAL A 161 -2.66 23.57 10.88
CA VAL A 161 -3.90 22.88 11.24
C VAL A 161 -4.53 23.51 12.48
N HIS A 162 -5.83 23.77 12.40
CA HIS A 162 -6.67 24.26 13.49
C HIS A 162 -7.60 23.15 13.95
N LYS A 163 -7.40 22.66 15.16
CA LYS A 163 -8.16 21.55 15.74
C LYS A 163 -8.48 21.83 17.21
N SER A 164 -9.47 21.14 17.74
CA SER A 164 -9.71 21.06 19.19
C SER A 164 -8.47 20.46 19.89
N PRO A 165 -8.08 20.95 21.08
CA PRO A 165 -7.02 20.32 21.87
C PRO A 165 -7.31 18.86 22.22
N ALA A 166 -8.58 18.45 22.21
CA ALA A 166 -9.01 17.08 22.45
C ALA A 166 -8.84 16.15 21.23
N THR A 167 -8.78 16.68 20.01
CA THR A 167 -8.61 15.91 18.78
C THR A 167 -7.19 15.40 18.67
N GLU A 168 -7.02 14.10 18.41
CA GLU A 168 -5.74 13.46 18.09
C GLU A 168 -5.86 12.71 16.75
N PHE A 169 -4.97 13.05 15.82
CA PHE A 169 -4.91 12.40 14.51
C PHE A 169 -4.16 11.07 14.59
N ASP A 170 -4.65 10.09 13.83
CA ASP A 170 -4.03 8.82 13.57
C ASP A 170 -4.15 8.52 12.07
N PHE A 171 -3.02 8.43 11.37
CA PHE A 171 -2.97 8.18 9.94
C PHE A 171 -2.58 6.72 9.61
N ASN A 172 -2.55 5.80 10.58
CA ASN A 172 -2.13 4.40 10.33
C ASN A 172 -2.97 3.67 9.26
N ALA A 173 -4.15 4.19 8.94
CA ALA A 173 -5.07 3.63 7.95
C ALA A 173 -4.90 4.21 6.53
N ILE A 174 -3.85 5.01 6.29
CA ILE A 174 -3.60 5.69 5.00
C ILE A 174 -2.11 6.02 4.80
N ALA A 175 -1.35 6.16 5.89
CA ALA A 175 0.02 6.67 5.83
C ALA A 175 0.97 5.70 5.15
N GLN A 176 0.80 4.40 5.36
CA GLN A 176 1.67 3.39 4.76
C GLN A 176 1.47 3.33 3.25
N GLY A 177 0.22 3.34 2.78
CA GLY A 177 -0.09 3.46 1.36
C GLY A 177 0.49 4.74 0.73
N TYR A 178 0.39 5.88 1.42
CA TYR A 178 0.96 7.13 0.93
C TYR A 178 2.50 7.11 0.87
N SER A 179 3.17 6.45 1.81
CA SER A 179 4.64 6.28 1.75
C SER A 179 5.07 5.45 0.54
N VAL A 180 4.29 4.45 0.15
CA VAL A 180 4.49 3.66 -1.08
C VAL A 180 4.35 4.52 -2.32
N ASP A 181 3.34 5.41 -2.38
CA ASP A 181 3.18 6.34 -3.50
C ASP A 181 4.33 7.35 -3.61
N LEU A 182 4.88 7.80 -2.47
CA LEU A 182 6.07 8.66 -2.48
C LEU A 182 7.31 7.93 -3.01
N LEU A 183 7.49 6.67 -2.67
CA LEU A 183 8.54 5.82 -3.25
C LEU A 183 8.32 5.64 -4.75
N ALA A 184 7.11 5.36 -5.20
CA ALA A 184 6.77 5.24 -6.61
C ALA A 184 7.13 6.51 -7.38
N ARG A 185 6.73 7.69 -6.90
CA ARG A 185 7.08 9.00 -7.50
C ARG A 185 8.60 9.24 -7.53
N MET A 186 9.34 8.80 -6.51
CA MET A 186 10.79 8.85 -6.51
C MET A 186 11.38 7.99 -7.63
N PHE A 187 10.89 6.75 -7.79
CA PHE A 187 11.34 5.84 -8.86
C PHE A 187 11.05 6.40 -10.25
N ASP A 188 9.85 6.95 -10.46
CA ASP A 188 9.45 7.62 -11.70
C ASP A 188 10.39 8.80 -12.01
N SER A 189 10.71 9.63 -11.01
CA SER A 189 11.62 10.77 -11.15
C SER A 189 13.06 10.36 -11.52
N LEU A 190 13.46 9.16 -11.15
CA LEU A 190 14.75 8.56 -11.46
C LEU A 190 14.76 7.83 -12.82
N GLY A 191 13.61 7.79 -13.52
CA GLY A 191 13.44 7.13 -14.81
C GLY A 191 13.41 5.60 -14.73
N ILE A 192 12.97 5.03 -13.59
CA ILE A 192 12.74 3.59 -13.43
C ILE A 192 11.36 3.25 -13.97
N GLU A 193 11.29 2.57 -15.09
CA GLU A 193 10.05 2.27 -15.83
C GLU A 193 9.37 0.96 -15.39
N SER A 194 9.99 0.17 -14.52
CA SER A 194 9.40 -1.09 -14.06
C SER A 194 9.86 -1.43 -12.65
N TYR A 195 8.90 -1.49 -11.74
CA TYR A 195 9.14 -1.79 -10.33
C TYR A 195 7.94 -2.45 -9.65
N LEU A 196 8.21 -3.14 -8.56
CA LEU A 196 7.26 -3.61 -7.56
C LEU A 196 7.75 -3.14 -6.19
N ILE A 197 7.01 -2.26 -5.56
CA ILE A 197 7.29 -1.74 -4.23
C ILE A 197 6.30 -2.36 -3.25
N ASN A 198 6.79 -2.93 -2.16
CA ASN A 198 6.00 -3.44 -1.05
C ASN A 198 6.56 -2.88 0.26
N VAL A 199 5.73 -2.19 1.04
CA VAL A 199 6.04 -1.74 2.40
C VAL A 199 4.96 -2.30 3.31
N GLY A 200 5.28 -3.28 4.15
CA GLY A 200 4.37 -3.85 5.15
C GLY A 200 3.14 -4.59 4.62
N GLY A 201 2.99 -4.75 3.32
CA GLY A 201 1.81 -5.35 2.68
C GLY A 201 1.10 -4.41 1.71
N GLU A 202 1.37 -3.12 1.78
CA GLU A 202 0.94 -2.11 0.81
C GLU A 202 1.84 -2.20 -0.42
N VAL A 203 1.24 -2.52 -1.57
CA VAL A 203 1.99 -2.85 -2.79
C VAL A 203 1.57 -1.98 -3.95
N ILE A 204 2.54 -1.43 -4.67
CA ILE A 204 2.34 -0.82 -5.97
C ILE A 204 3.25 -1.47 -7.02
N ALA A 205 2.73 -1.67 -8.22
CA ALA A 205 3.47 -2.15 -9.37
C ALA A 205 3.41 -1.15 -10.51
N HIS A 206 4.54 -0.87 -11.15
CA HIS A 206 4.61 -0.06 -12.36
C HIS A 206 5.29 -0.84 -13.49
N GLY A 207 4.79 -0.66 -14.72
CA GLY A 207 5.30 -1.37 -15.88
C GLY A 207 5.20 -2.89 -15.78
N LYS A 208 6.00 -3.60 -16.58
CA LYS A 208 6.04 -5.06 -16.65
C LYS A 208 7.44 -5.58 -16.41
N LYS A 209 7.56 -6.82 -15.96
CA LYS A 209 8.84 -7.52 -15.85
C LYS A 209 9.58 -7.57 -17.19
N ALA A 210 10.90 -7.72 -17.16
CA ALA A 210 11.74 -7.79 -18.37
C ALA A 210 11.31 -8.87 -19.39
N ASN A 211 10.56 -9.87 -18.97
CA ASN A 211 9.97 -10.90 -19.85
C ASN A 211 8.58 -10.52 -20.42
N GLY A 212 8.13 -9.28 -20.25
CA GLY A 212 6.84 -8.77 -20.70
C GLY A 212 5.63 -9.21 -19.88
N LYS A 213 5.83 -10.02 -18.82
CA LYS A 213 4.73 -10.46 -17.94
C LYS A 213 4.40 -9.39 -16.89
N PRO A 214 3.15 -9.29 -16.42
CA PRO A 214 2.80 -8.46 -15.27
C PRO A 214 3.55 -8.89 -14.01
N TRP A 215 3.59 -8.00 -13.05
CA TRP A 215 3.96 -8.35 -11.67
C TRP A 215 2.86 -9.23 -11.07
N ALA A 216 3.23 -10.18 -10.21
CA ALA A 216 2.27 -11.05 -9.53
C ALA A 216 2.35 -10.78 -8.03
N VAL A 217 1.21 -10.46 -7.42
CA VAL A 217 1.08 -10.20 -6.00
C VAL A 217 0.13 -11.21 -5.38
N GLY A 218 0.58 -11.84 -4.29
CA GLY A 218 -0.23 -12.78 -3.51
C GLY A 218 -1.09 -12.05 -2.50
N ILE A 219 -2.38 -12.34 -2.45
CA ILE A 219 -3.28 -11.96 -1.35
C ILE A 219 -3.30 -13.11 -0.37
N GLU A 220 -2.95 -12.83 0.86
CA GLU A 220 -2.87 -13.85 1.90
C GLU A 220 -4.24 -14.27 2.41
N ARG A 221 -4.36 -15.55 2.69
CA ARG A 221 -5.47 -16.12 3.43
C ARG A 221 -5.38 -15.68 4.90
N PRO A 222 -6.49 -15.21 5.50
CA PRO A 222 -6.51 -14.94 6.93
C PRO A 222 -6.06 -16.18 7.73
N ALA A 223 -4.99 -15.99 8.49
CA ALA A 223 -4.41 -17.07 9.28
C ALA A 223 -5.34 -17.44 10.46
N GLU A 224 -5.40 -18.71 10.82
CA GLU A 224 -6.16 -19.19 11.98
C GLU A 224 -5.62 -18.60 13.30
N ASN A 225 -4.31 -18.36 13.33
CA ASN A 225 -3.65 -17.70 14.46
C ASN A 225 -2.44 -16.89 13.98
N ARG A 226 -1.96 -15.98 14.84
CA ARG A 226 -0.84 -15.05 14.53
C ARG A 226 0.50 -15.70 14.22
N TYR A 227 0.66 -16.99 14.50
CA TYR A 227 1.90 -17.77 14.30
C TYR A 227 1.84 -18.68 13.07
N SER A 228 0.69 -18.75 12.38
CA SER A 228 0.57 -19.53 11.15
C SER A 228 1.46 -18.93 10.06
N ALA A 229 2.10 -19.80 9.31
CA ALA A 229 2.83 -19.35 8.12
C ALA A 229 1.88 -18.68 7.11
N PRO A 230 2.33 -17.66 6.38
CA PRO A 230 1.55 -17.06 5.31
C PRO A 230 1.10 -18.13 4.30
N ASP A 231 -0.18 -18.13 3.97
CA ASP A 231 -0.76 -18.95 2.90
C ASP A 231 -1.41 -18.01 1.89
N VAL A 232 -1.15 -18.23 0.60
CA VAL A 232 -1.67 -17.37 -0.47
C VAL A 232 -3.03 -17.90 -0.90
N GLU A 233 -4.08 -17.13 -0.65
CA GLU A 233 -5.44 -17.42 -1.12
C GLU A 233 -5.55 -17.28 -2.62
N ILE A 234 -4.98 -16.19 -3.16
CA ILE A 234 -5.05 -15.88 -4.59
C ILE A 234 -3.84 -15.03 -5.02
N SER A 235 -3.39 -15.21 -6.27
CA SER A 235 -2.39 -14.34 -6.89
C SER A 235 -3.04 -13.51 -7.98
N ILE A 236 -2.79 -12.21 -7.98
CA ILE A 236 -3.30 -11.26 -8.98
C ILE A 236 -2.17 -10.67 -9.81
N PRO A 237 -2.37 -10.47 -11.13
CA PRO A 237 -1.44 -9.73 -11.96
C PRO A 237 -1.64 -8.22 -11.74
N LEU A 238 -0.55 -7.47 -11.56
CA LEU A 238 -0.56 -6.02 -11.46
C LEU A 238 0.31 -5.38 -12.53
N VAL A 239 -0.21 -4.32 -13.14
CA VAL A 239 0.49 -3.38 -14.04
C VAL A 239 -0.09 -2.00 -13.77
N ASP A 240 0.76 -1.05 -13.41
CA ASP A 240 0.39 0.35 -13.14
C ASP A 240 -0.78 0.47 -12.12
N ARG A 241 -0.77 -0.38 -11.11
CA ARG A 241 -1.81 -0.44 -10.06
C ARG A 241 -1.20 -0.79 -8.70
N SER A 242 -1.91 -0.44 -7.66
CA SER A 242 -1.64 -0.84 -6.28
C SER A 242 -2.62 -1.90 -5.79
N VAL A 243 -2.24 -2.62 -4.74
CA VAL A 243 -3.12 -3.47 -3.95
C VAL A 243 -2.77 -3.35 -2.48
N VAL A 244 -3.78 -3.15 -1.65
CA VAL A 244 -3.65 -3.09 -0.19
C VAL A 244 -4.67 -4.02 0.44
N THR A 245 -4.27 -4.68 1.53
CA THR A 245 -5.15 -5.57 2.29
C THR A 245 -5.21 -5.16 3.75
N SER A 246 -6.37 -4.70 4.20
CA SER A 246 -6.70 -4.55 5.62
C SER A 246 -7.30 -5.84 6.17
N GLY A 247 -6.91 -6.23 7.39
CA GLY A 247 -7.41 -7.47 7.99
C GLY A 247 -7.44 -7.45 9.51
N SER A 248 -8.43 -8.14 10.10
CA SER A 248 -8.66 -8.22 11.56
C SER A 248 -7.92 -9.37 12.25
N TYR A 249 -7.21 -10.22 11.49
CA TYR A 249 -6.67 -11.48 11.99
C TYR A 249 -5.24 -11.40 12.54
N ARG A 250 -4.45 -10.38 12.20
CA ARG A 250 -3.06 -10.22 12.65
C ARG A 250 -2.92 -9.42 13.94
N LYS A 251 -3.68 -8.32 14.07
CA LYS A 251 -3.67 -7.42 15.24
C LYS A 251 -5.03 -7.46 15.93
N TYR A 252 -5.18 -8.33 16.91
CA TYR A 252 -6.36 -8.44 17.75
C TYR A 252 -5.97 -8.81 19.17
N TYR A 253 -6.85 -8.56 20.12
CA TYR A 253 -6.80 -9.21 21.44
C TYR A 253 -8.08 -10.01 21.66
N GLU A 254 -8.02 -10.99 22.54
CA GLU A 254 -9.15 -11.80 22.93
C GLU A 254 -9.47 -11.55 24.40
N LYS A 255 -10.76 -11.33 24.71
CA LYS A 255 -11.27 -11.18 26.05
C LYS A 255 -12.63 -11.84 26.12
N ASP A 256 -12.82 -12.70 27.13
CA ASP A 256 -14.06 -13.44 27.37
C ASP A 256 -14.57 -14.22 26.13
N GLY A 257 -13.63 -14.77 25.34
CA GLY A 257 -13.91 -15.52 24.09
C GLY A 257 -14.31 -14.64 22.91
N VAL A 258 -14.26 -13.32 23.04
CA VAL A 258 -14.55 -12.35 21.96
C VAL A 258 -13.23 -11.80 21.42
N LYS A 259 -13.05 -11.85 20.10
CA LYS A 259 -11.93 -11.21 19.38
C LYS A 259 -12.25 -9.75 19.10
N TYR A 260 -11.36 -8.87 19.52
CA TYR A 260 -11.45 -7.43 19.28
C TYR A 260 -10.39 -7.03 18.26
N SER A 261 -10.83 -6.61 17.09
CA SER A 261 -9.96 -6.10 16.03
C SER A 261 -9.34 -4.76 16.41
N HIS A 262 -8.17 -4.46 15.85
CA HIS A 262 -7.57 -3.13 15.93
C HIS A 262 -8.34 -2.06 15.12
N THR A 263 -9.28 -2.47 14.27
CA THR A 263 -10.14 -1.56 13.51
C THR A 263 -11.21 -0.99 14.43
N ILE A 264 -11.21 0.33 14.60
CA ILE A 264 -12.18 1.05 15.43
C ILE A 264 -13.25 1.64 14.51
N ASP A 265 -14.52 1.45 14.88
CA ASP A 265 -15.65 2.16 14.25
C ASP A 265 -15.72 3.60 14.80
N PRO A 266 -15.50 4.65 13.99
CA PRO A 266 -15.53 6.03 14.44
C PRO A 266 -16.90 6.47 14.96
N ALA A 267 -17.99 5.84 14.51
CA ALA A 267 -19.34 6.18 14.94
C ALA A 267 -19.66 5.67 16.35
N THR A 268 -19.14 4.50 16.71
CA THR A 268 -19.39 3.88 18.02
C THR A 268 -18.23 4.03 19.00
N GLY A 269 -17.04 4.38 18.50
CA GLY A 269 -15.80 4.44 19.26
C GLY A 269 -15.29 3.07 19.73
N ARG A 270 -15.81 1.97 19.20
CA ARG A 270 -15.52 0.61 19.62
C ARG A 270 -14.85 -0.20 18.52
N PRO A 271 -14.02 -1.22 18.88
CA PRO A 271 -13.55 -2.21 17.91
C PRO A 271 -14.71 -2.88 17.18
N VAL A 272 -14.54 -3.09 15.86
CA VAL A 272 -15.52 -3.84 15.05
C VAL A 272 -15.54 -5.32 15.46
N THR A 273 -16.72 -5.95 15.41
CA THR A 273 -16.95 -7.33 15.84
C THR A 273 -17.66 -8.19 14.80
N HIS A 274 -17.79 -7.69 13.54
CA HIS A 274 -18.43 -8.44 12.46
C HIS A 274 -17.53 -9.55 11.88
N SER A 275 -18.13 -10.37 11.02
CA SER A 275 -17.49 -11.57 10.45
C SER A 275 -16.45 -11.28 9.32
N LEU A 276 -16.27 -10.04 8.91
CA LEU A 276 -15.31 -9.69 7.87
C LEU A 276 -13.89 -9.84 8.40
N LEU A 277 -13.07 -10.67 7.74
CA LEU A 277 -11.71 -11.00 8.15
C LEU A 277 -10.66 -10.16 7.43
N SER A 278 -10.84 -9.94 6.12
CA SER A 278 -9.96 -9.08 5.34
C SER A 278 -10.64 -8.48 4.12
N VAL A 279 -10.11 -7.35 3.68
CA VAL A 279 -10.50 -6.67 2.43
C VAL A 279 -9.24 -6.30 1.68
N SER A 280 -9.17 -6.70 0.42
CA SER A 280 -8.13 -6.26 -0.52
C SER A 280 -8.75 -5.32 -1.55
N VAL A 281 -8.16 -4.14 -1.72
CA VAL A 281 -8.58 -3.12 -2.67
C VAL A 281 -7.47 -2.92 -3.69
N VAL A 282 -7.82 -2.90 -4.99
CA VAL A 282 -6.90 -2.61 -6.08
C VAL A 282 -7.26 -1.25 -6.66
N GLU A 283 -6.30 -0.32 -6.62
CA GLU A 283 -6.45 1.07 -7.06
C GLU A 283 -5.21 1.56 -7.80
N ASP A 284 -5.32 2.72 -8.44
CA ASP A 284 -4.18 3.36 -9.10
C ASP A 284 -3.18 3.91 -8.08
N GLU A 285 -3.67 4.53 -7.00
CA GLU A 285 -2.86 5.07 -5.91
C GLU A 285 -2.97 4.21 -4.63
N CYS A 286 -1.83 3.95 -3.99
CA CYS A 286 -1.74 3.05 -2.85
C CYS A 286 -2.40 3.64 -1.59
N TRP A 287 -2.30 4.96 -1.36
CA TRP A 287 -2.96 5.63 -0.25
C TRP A 287 -4.48 5.45 -0.27
N LEU A 288 -5.08 5.48 -1.48
CA LEU A 288 -6.53 5.32 -1.63
C LEU A 288 -6.96 3.88 -1.36
N ALA A 289 -6.20 2.91 -1.89
CA ALA A 289 -6.43 1.50 -1.61
C ALA A 289 -6.37 1.20 -0.09
N ASP A 290 -5.40 1.78 0.62
CA ASP A 290 -5.19 1.62 2.07
C ASP A 290 -6.38 2.20 2.86
N ALA A 291 -6.74 3.45 2.60
CA ALA A 291 -7.86 4.10 3.27
C ALA A 291 -9.20 3.40 3.00
N MET A 292 -9.47 2.99 1.75
CA MET A 292 -10.72 2.31 1.39
C MET A 292 -10.79 0.90 1.96
N ALA A 293 -9.68 0.15 1.99
CA ALA A 293 -9.64 -1.16 2.65
C ALA A 293 -10.01 -1.04 4.13
N THR A 294 -9.50 -0.03 4.83
CA THR A 294 -9.87 0.26 6.23
C THR A 294 -11.32 0.69 6.36
N ALA A 295 -11.84 1.56 5.49
CA ALA A 295 -13.25 1.96 5.50
C ALA A 295 -14.18 0.75 5.34
N TYR A 296 -13.86 -0.18 4.45
CA TYR A 296 -14.64 -1.41 4.28
C TYR A 296 -14.54 -2.35 5.49
N MET A 297 -13.38 -2.41 6.13
CA MET A 297 -13.24 -3.13 7.41
C MET A 297 -14.11 -2.51 8.50
N VAL A 298 -14.32 -1.21 8.54
CA VAL A 298 -15.25 -0.54 9.46
C VAL A 298 -16.71 -0.83 9.07
N MET A 299 -17.04 -0.76 7.79
CA MET A 299 -18.41 -1.00 7.30
C MET A 299 -18.89 -2.45 7.54
N GLY A 300 -17.97 -3.42 7.46
CA GLY A 300 -18.31 -4.83 7.35
C GLY A 300 -18.89 -5.21 5.98
N LEU A 301 -19.04 -6.50 5.71
CA LEU A 301 -19.31 -7.02 4.36
C LEU A 301 -20.55 -6.43 3.71
N GLU A 302 -21.71 -6.42 4.39
CA GLU A 302 -22.96 -6.05 3.73
C GLU A 302 -23.07 -4.55 3.47
N ARG A 303 -22.61 -3.70 4.41
CA ARG A 303 -22.55 -2.24 4.16
C ARG A 303 -21.53 -1.89 3.09
N ALA A 304 -20.38 -2.55 3.07
CA ALA A 304 -19.35 -2.35 2.04
C ALA A 304 -19.88 -2.72 0.64
N LYS A 305 -20.58 -3.85 0.49
CA LYS A 305 -21.23 -4.25 -0.77
C LYS A 305 -22.29 -3.25 -1.22
N ALA A 306 -23.10 -2.76 -0.28
CA ALA A 306 -24.12 -1.75 -0.57
C ALA A 306 -23.48 -0.41 -0.99
N PHE A 307 -22.39 0.00 -0.32
CA PHE A 307 -21.62 1.19 -0.69
C PHE A 307 -21.05 1.09 -2.10
N ILE A 308 -20.39 -0.04 -2.44
CA ILE A 308 -19.84 -0.31 -3.79
C ILE A 308 -20.96 -0.27 -4.84
N ALA A 309 -22.10 -0.87 -4.56
CA ALA A 309 -23.23 -0.87 -5.48
C ALA A 309 -23.83 0.53 -5.70
N ALA A 310 -23.75 1.41 -4.70
CA ALA A 310 -24.20 2.80 -4.80
C ALA A 310 -23.20 3.72 -5.53
N HIS A 311 -21.93 3.31 -5.61
CA HIS A 311 -20.82 4.09 -6.19
C HIS A 311 -20.04 3.25 -7.23
N PRO A 312 -20.65 2.74 -8.31
CA PRO A 312 -20.06 1.73 -9.20
C PRO A 312 -18.82 2.21 -9.97
N GLU A 313 -18.62 3.51 -10.09
CA GLU A 313 -17.45 4.14 -10.76
C GLU A 313 -16.66 5.02 -9.78
N GLY A 314 -16.91 4.87 -8.49
CA GLY A 314 -16.27 5.68 -7.47
C GLY A 314 -14.87 5.16 -7.08
N PRO A 315 -14.05 6.01 -6.47
CA PRO A 315 -12.75 5.62 -5.96
C PRO A 315 -12.83 4.43 -5.00
N GLY A 316 -11.95 3.43 -5.15
CA GLY A 316 -11.86 2.27 -4.27
C GLY A 316 -12.99 1.26 -4.40
N THR A 317 -13.86 1.36 -5.43
CA THR A 317 -15.06 0.50 -5.55
C THR A 317 -14.96 -0.53 -6.66
N ASP A 318 -14.06 -0.37 -7.60
CA ASP A 318 -14.00 -1.20 -8.82
C ASP A 318 -13.52 -2.63 -8.51
N ALA A 319 -12.31 -2.80 -8.03
CA ALA A 319 -11.68 -4.10 -7.85
C ALA A 319 -11.44 -4.41 -6.36
N VAL A 320 -12.43 -5.01 -5.70
CA VAL A 320 -12.40 -5.33 -4.27
C VAL A 320 -12.62 -6.81 -4.00
N PHE A 321 -11.83 -7.38 -3.09
CA PHE A 321 -11.90 -8.77 -2.66
C PHE A 321 -12.07 -8.86 -1.13
N PHE A 322 -13.10 -9.57 -0.69
CA PHE A 322 -13.46 -9.76 0.70
C PHE A 322 -13.28 -11.22 1.11
N ILE A 323 -12.71 -11.45 2.28
CA ILE A 323 -12.71 -12.75 2.96
C ILE A 323 -13.43 -12.59 4.29
N TYR A 324 -14.39 -13.47 4.58
CA TYR A 324 -15.24 -13.39 5.77
C TYR A 324 -15.55 -14.77 6.35
N ASP A 325 -15.85 -14.80 7.64
CA ASP A 325 -16.36 -16.00 8.29
C ASP A 325 -17.88 -16.14 8.10
N SER A 326 -18.33 -17.33 7.77
CA SER A 326 -19.75 -17.70 7.67
C SER A 326 -19.99 -18.94 8.51
N CYS A 327 -20.34 -18.73 9.78
CA CYS A 327 -20.60 -19.80 10.73
C CYS A 327 -19.45 -20.82 10.84
N GLY A 328 -18.21 -20.35 11.04
CA GLY A 328 -17.02 -21.18 11.16
C GLY A 328 -16.44 -21.67 9.82
N THR A 329 -16.97 -21.15 8.71
CA THR A 329 -16.44 -21.45 7.35
C THR A 329 -15.99 -20.17 6.67
N MET A 330 -14.73 -20.13 6.27
CA MET A 330 -14.18 -19.02 5.51
C MET A 330 -14.75 -18.99 4.09
N LYS A 331 -15.28 -17.85 3.69
CA LYS A 331 -15.82 -17.59 2.35
C LYS A 331 -15.23 -16.31 1.77
N SER A 332 -15.32 -16.16 0.46
CA SER A 332 -14.88 -14.95 -0.24
C SER A 332 -15.96 -14.37 -1.14
N TYR A 333 -15.88 -13.06 -1.35
CA TYR A 333 -16.66 -12.31 -2.33
C TYR A 333 -15.73 -11.37 -3.08
N ALA A 334 -15.85 -11.31 -4.40
CA ALA A 334 -15.10 -10.41 -5.26
C ALA A 334 -16.05 -9.61 -6.16
N THR A 335 -15.73 -8.33 -6.37
CA THR A 335 -16.42 -7.50 -7.37
C THR A 335 -16.18 -8.03 -8.78
N PRO A 336 -17.00 -7.64 -9.78
CA PRO A 336 -16.83 -8.07 -11.15
C PRO A 336 -15.44 -7.77 -11.73
N ALA A 337 -14.91 -6.58 -11.50
CA ALA A 337 -13.59 -6.19 -12.00
C ALA A 337 -12.48 -6.98 -11.31
N PHE A 338 -12.55 -7.22 -10.00
CA PHE A 338 -11.57 -8.07 -9.33
C PHE A 338 -11.58 -9.51 -9.90
N LYS A 339 -12.76 -10.06 -10.23
CA LYS A 339 -12.87 -11.38 -10.89
C LYS A 339 -12.23 -11.40 -12.28
N GLN A 340 -12.20 -10.28 -12.99
CA GLN A 340 -11.51 -10.17 -14.28
C GLN A 340 -10.00 -10.19 -14.12
N LEU A 341 -9.45 -9.54 -13.07
CA LEU A 341 -8.02 -9.57 -12.77
C LEU A 341 -7.50 -11.00 -12.56
N ILE A 342 -8.28 -11.86 -11.90
CA ILE A 342 -7.88 -13.25 -11.61
C ILE A 342 -7.86 -14.13 -12.87
N LYS A 343 -8.66 -13.80 -13.90
CA LYS A 343 -8.81 -14.61 -15.10
C LYS A 343 -7.73 -14.34 -16.15
N ASN A 344 -7.03 -13.21 -16.03
CA ASN A 344 -5.97 -12.78 -16.94
C ASN A 344 -4.59 -13.18 -16.42
#